data_09671ef32b551f0006c7616fc9ff6902
#
_entry.id   09671ef32b551f0006c7616fc9ff6902
#
_cell.length_a   1.000
_cell.length_b   1.000
_cell.length_c   1.000
_cell.angle_alpha   90.00
_cell.angle_beta   90.00
_cell.angle_gamma   90.00
#
_symmetry.space_group_name_H-M   'P 1'
#
loop_
_entity.id
_entity.type
_entity.pdbx_description
1 polymer ?
#
loop_
_entity_poly.entity_id
_entity_poly.type
_entity_poly.pdbx_seq_one_letter_code
_entity_poly.pdbx_strand_id
1 'polypeptide(L)'
;MYPFKNPPAPTNRIWAACYMDSVTECFEIRTEAKTPGGIFTLYHKEYPIGTALTEFLYADLKVFPAHLGNIKTCLKEIRAGNDVDTQFLQLFSIALYWLRCSPAFAPLAASIQRQQLYYEQGKRLGTDEIERQMTYYTELQPKLLYLAENFFEASKPEDMTARYFAQRQALGEKGAAEWNNYLPLSYREVSYGPVMKGANGFFPYDDILNEEQRNDIQDFFADTLDAERTEDFTQFILAEYIRRDLRFRVCKFCGRYFGIMGNTRLEFCDRLIDGSTKTCKEMGSLRLYEKRKLEEPAIKEYKRSYKAHNARIRYGLMTREEFNIWSQEARRKRDDCVAGKLSLEEFVAWLDSDRQS
;
A
#
# COMPACT_ATOMS: atom_id res chain seq x y z
N MET A 1 -9.71 16.35 12.42
CA MET A 1 -10.98 16.07 11.71
C MET A 1 -11.34 14.62 12.01
N TYR A 2 -12.46 14.34 12.64
CA TYR A 2 -12.89 12.97 12.90
C TYR A 2 -13.24 12.33 11.54
N PRO A 3 -12.70 11.17 11.19
CA PRO A 3 -12.92 10.54 9.90
C PRO A 3 -14.34 9.98 9.72
N PHE A 4 -15.12 9.93 10.79
CA PHE A 4 -16.51 9.50 10.73
C PHE A 4 -17.45 10.70 10.95
N LYS A 5 -18.46 10.79 10.12
CA LYS A 5 -19.56 11.73 10.30
C LYS A 5 -20.63 11.06 11.18
N ASN A 6 -21.34 11.85 11.98
CA ASN A 6 -22.48 11.32 12.74
C ASN A 6 -23.51 10.74 11.77
N PRO A 7 -23.90 9.46 11.91
CA PRO A 7 -24.89 8.89 11.00
C PRO A 7 -26.23 9.59 11.14
N PRO A 8 -26.98 9.75 10.06
CA PRO A 8 -28.38 10.13 10.16
C PRO A 8 -29.15 9.02 10.91
N ALA A 9 -30.11 9.39 11.75
CA ALA A 9 -30.88 8.42 12.54
C ALA A 9 -31.76 7.53 11.63
N PRO A 10 -32.38 6.48 12.13
CA PRO A 10 -31.84 5.12 12.20
C PRO A 10 -31.64 4.52 10.82
N THR A 11 -30.51 3.93 10.62
CA THR A 11 -30.11 3.26 9.38
C THR A 11 -30.24 1.74 9.56
N ASN A 12 -30.50 1.02 8.48
CA ASN A 12 -30.71 -0.42 8.55
C ASN A 12 -29.44 -1.25 8.31
N ARG A 13 -28.36 -0.65 7.76
CA ARG A 13 -27.17 -1.35 7.30
C ARG A 13 -25.92 -0.46 7.42
N ILE A 14 -24.78 -1.08 7.80
CA ILE A 14 -23.43 -0.51 7.70
C ILE A 14 -22.52 -1.52 6.99
N TRP A 15 -21.78 -1.07 5.99
CA TRP A 15 -20.89 -1.94 5.20
C TRP A 15 -19.61 -1.21 4.77
N ALA A 16 -18.60 -1.97 4.33
CA ALA A 16 -17.40 -1.43 3.71
C ALA A 16 -17.56 -1.35 2.19
N ALA A 17 -17.05 -0.28 1.60
CA ALA A 17 -16.97 -0.12 0.15
C ALA A 17 -15.53 0.15 -0.28
N CYS A 18 -15.18 -0.31 -1.48
CA CYS A 18 -13.88 -0.14 -2.08
C CYS A 18 -14.02 0.06 -3.59
N TYR A 19 -13.23 0.97 -4.15
CA TYR A 19 -13.10 1.20 -5.59
C TYR A 19 -11.70 1.71 -5.90
N MET A 20 -11.26 1.53 -7.15
CA MET A 20 -9.88 1.83 -7.55
C MET A 20 -9.85 2.45 -8.95
N ASP A 21 -9.03 3.48 -9.12
CA ASP A 21 -8.61 3.96 -10.43
C ASP A 21 -7.21 3.44 -10.81
N SER A 22 -6.52 4.12 -11.73
CA SER A 22 -5.19 3.72 -12.18
C SER A 22 -4.07 3.98 -11.18
N VAL A 23 -4.28 4.86 -10.19
CA VAL A 23 -3.24 5.34 -9.25
C VAL A 23 -3.68 5.33 -7.80
N THR A 24 -5.01 5.29 -7.55
CA THR A 24 -5.61 5.46 -6.23
C THR A 24 -6.53 4.30 -5.91
N GLU A 25 -6.52 3.88 -4.67
CA GLU A 25 -7.52 3.01 -4.07
C GLU A 25 -8.28 3.76 -2.98
N CYS A 26 -9.59 3.67 -3.01
CA CYS A 26 -10.48 4.35 -2.10
C CYS A 26 -11.26 3.38 -1.24
N PHE A 27 -11.35 3.68 0.05
CA PHE A 27 -12.03 2.87 1.04
C PHE A 27 -13.03 3.70 1.83
N GLU A 28 -14.22 3.14 1.98
CA GLU A 28 -15.30 3.79 2.68
C GLU A 28 -15.99 2.85 3.68
N ILE A 29 -16.58 3.43 4.70
CA ILE A 29 -17.63 2.79 5.49
C ILE A 29 -18.91 3.57 5.23
N ARG A 30 -19.91 2.87 4.73
CA ARG A 30 -21.19 3.43 4.29
C ARG A 30 -22.34 2.97 5.18
N THR A 31 -23.39 3.76 5.22
CA THR A 31 -24.65 3.43 5.86
C THR A 31 -25.80 3.97 5.04
N GLU A 32 -26.99 3.35 5.15
CA GLU A 32 -28.19 3.88 4.51
C GLU A 32 -28.62 5.20 5.15
N ALA A 33 -29.03 6.15 4.30
CA ALA A 33 -29.65 7.40 4.76
C ALA A 33 -31.12 7.18 5.12
N LYS A 34 -31.71 8.16 5.84
CA LYS A 34 -33.16 8.14 6.16
C LYS A 34 -34.07 8.21 4.93
N THR A 35 -33.58 8.83 3.87
CA THR A 35 -34.31 8.87 2.59
C THR A 35 -34.16 7.54 1.87
N PRO A 36 -35.22 6.93 1.34
CA PRO A 36 -35.15 5.68 0.62
C PRO A 36 -34.12 5.75 -0.54
N GLY A 37 -33.17 4.81 -0.57
CA GLY A 37 -32.13 4.73 -1.59
C GLY A 37 -30.91 5.64 -1.35
N GLY A 38 -30.93 6.53 -0.33
CA GLY A 38 -29.78 7.37 -0.03
C GLY A 38 -28.66 6.61 0.71
N ILE A 39 -27.42 6.92 0.40
CA ILE A 39 -26.23 6.38 1.06
C ILE A 39 -25.51 7.51 1.78
N PHE A 40 -25.04 7.24 2.98
CA PHE A 40 -24.25 8.16 3.78
C PHE A 40 -22.90 7.56 4.13
N THR A 41 -21.82 8.28 3.80
CA THR A 41 -20.44 7.84 4.06
C THR A 41 -20.00 8.28 5.45
N LEU A 42 -19.76 7.29 6.32
CA LEU A 42 -19.24 7.49 7.68
C LEU A 42 -17.74 7.74 7.69
N TYR A 43 -17.02 7.01 6.83
CA TYR A 43 -15.57 7.10 6.68
C TYR A 43 -15.23 7.08 5.19
N HIS A 44 -14.30 7.93 4.79
CA HIS A 44 -13.75 7.97 3.44
C HIS A 44 -12.27 8.29 3.52
N LYS A 45 -11.46 7.52 2.79
CA LYS A 45 -10.04 7.81 2.63
C LYS A 45 -9.49 7.21 1.36
N GLU A 46 -8.68 8.01 0.68
CA GLU A 46 -7.93 7.63 -0.51
C GLU A 46 -6.49 7.27 -0.15
N TYR A 47 -5.93 6.32 -0.89
CA TYR A 47 -4.56 5.86 -0.73
C TYR A 47 -3.92 5.63 -2.11
N PRO A 48 -2.59 5.71 -2.25
CA PRO A 48 -1.91 5.18 -3.41
C PRO A 48 -2.25 3.70 -3.61
N ILE A 49 -2.44 3.30 -4.87
CA ILE A 49 -2.82 1.91 -5.18
C ILE A 49 -1.77 0.92 -4.64
N GLY A 50 -2.24 -0.20 -4.08
CA GLY A 50 -1.41 -1.21 -3.44
C GLY A 50 -1.18 -1.03 -1.95
N THR A 51 -1.66 0.06 -1.34
CA THR A 51 -1.48 0.37 0.08
C THR A 51 -2.22 -0.61 0.97
N ALA A 52 -3.46 -0.97 0.65
CA ALA A 52 -4.30 -1.80 1.52
C ALA A 52 -3.60 -3.10 1.91
N LEU A 53 -3.19 -3.89 0.95
CA LEU A 53 -2.57 -5.18 1.24
C LEU A 53 -1.11 -5.05 1.68
N THR A 54 -0.36 -4.05 1.18
CA THR A 54 1.03 -3.86 1.62
C THR A 54 1.14 -3.31 3.04
N GLU A 55 0.20 -2.51 3.53
CA GLU A 55 0.14 -2.12 4.95
C GLU A 55 -0.37 -3.27 5.83
N PHE A 56 -1.34 -4.03 5.34
CA PHE A 56 -1.87 -5.20 6.04
C PHE A 56 -0.78 -6.22 6.40
N LEU A 57 0.23 -6.43 5.54
CA LEU A 57 1.35 -7.32 5.81
C LEU A 57 2.12 -6.97 7.10
N TYR A 58 2.10 -5.72 7.53
CA TYR A 58 2.84 -5.23 8.69
C TYR A 58 1.95 -4.90 9.89
N ALA A 59 0.66 -5.18 9.80
CA ALA A 59 -0.25 -5.03 10.94
C ALA A 59 0.08 -6.06 12.04
N ASP A 60 0.18 -5.59 13.27
CA ASP A 60 0.40 -6.49 14.43
C ASP A 60 -0.91 -7.14 14.85
N LEU A 61 -1.18 -8.32 14.31
CA LEU A 61 -2.40 -9.08 14.61
C LEU A 61 -2.37 -9.75 16.02
N LYS A 62 -1.22 -9.74 16.71
CA LYS A 62 -1.12 -10.28 18.07
C LYS A 62 -1.95 -9.47 19.08
N VAL A 63 -2.34 -8.25 18.73
CA VAL A 63 -3.21 -7.42 19.57
C VAL A 63 -4.71 -7.75 19.42
N PHE A 64 -5.11 -8.61 18.47
CA PHE A 64 -6.51 -9.01 18.30
C PHE A 64 -7.17 -9.55 19.56
N PRO A 65 -6.56 -10.47 20.34
CA PRO A 65 -7.17 -10.99 21.57
C PRO A 65 -7.46 -9.90 22.60
N ALA A 66 -6.54 -8.92 22.75
CA ALA A 66 -6.72 -7.81 23.67
C ALA A 66 -7.87 -6.88 23.22
N HIS A 67 -7.90 -6.53 21.93
CA HIS A 67 -8.99 -5.71 21.38
C HIS A 67 -10.33 -6.44 21.43
N LEU A 68 -10.37 -7.72 21.15
CA LEU A 68 -11.59 -8.51 21.29
C LEU A 68 -12.09 -8.55 22.74
N GLY A 69 -11.19 -8.71 23.72
CA GLY A 69 -11.50 -8.62 25.14
C GLY A 69 -12.13 -7.27 25.51
N ASN A 70 -11.56 -6.19 25.02
CA ASN A 70 -12.08 -4.82 25.22
C ASN A 70 -13.47 -4.66 24.58
N ILE A 71 -13.66 -5.14 23.34
CA ILE A 71 -14.96 -5.12 22.66
C ILE A 71 -16.01 -5.88 23.48
N LYS A 72 -15.71 -7.10 23.94
CA LYS A 72 -16.61 -7.89 24.78
C LYS A 72 -17.00 -7.15 26.07
N THR A 73 -16.04 -6.49 26.70
CA THR A 73 -16.28 -5.67 27.91
C THR A 73 -17.18 -4.49 27.59
N CYS A 74 -16.89 -3.71 26.55
CA CYS A 74 -17.75 -2.59 26.13
C CYS A 74 -19.20 -3.06 25.87
N LEU A 75 -19.37 -4.14 25.11
CA LEU A 75 -20.71 -4.68 24.80
C LEU A 75 -21.46 -5.18 26.04
N LYS A 76 -20.75 -5.71 27.04
CA LYS A 76 -21.33 -6.08 28.33
C LYS A 76 -21.83 -4.88 29.11
N GLU A 77 -21.03 -3.82 29.21
CA GLU A 77 -21.41 -2.59 29.91
C GLU A 77 -22.55 -1.86 29.20
N ILE A 78 -22.56 -1.81 27.85
CA ILE A 78 -23.68 -1.27 27.07
C ILE A 78 -24.98 -2.02 27.36
N ARG A 79 -24.95 -3.37 27.43
CA ARG A 79 -26.14 -4.17 27.78
C ARG A 79 -26.63 -3.90 29.20
N ALA A 80 -25.72 -3.58 30.12
CA ALA A 80 -26.04 -3.23 31.49
C ALA A 80 -26.56 -1.79 31.64
N GLY A 81 -26.49 -0.98 30.56
CA GLY A 81 -26.86 0.45 30.58
C GLY A 81 -25.80 1.35 31.22
N ASN A 82 -24.57 0.87 31.40
CA ASN A 82 -23.49 1.59 32.06
C ASN A 82 -22.71 2.44 31.06
N ASP A 83 -22.75 3.75 31.22
CA ASP A 83 -21.98 4.75 30.46
C ASP A 83 -21.87 4.43 28.95
N VAL A 84 -23.05 4.22 28.34
CA VAL A 84 -23.23 3.71 26.98
C VAL A 84 -22.42 4.50 25.94
N ASP A 85 -22.43 5.82 26.05
CA ASP A 85 -21.74 6.71 25.10
C ASP A 85 -20.22 6.54 25.15
N THR A 86 -19.64 6.44 26.34
CA THR A 86 -18.19 6.16 26.49
C THR A 86 -17.82 4.81 25.94
N GLN A 87 -18.66 3.80 26.12
CA GLN A 87 -18.40 2.46 25.57
C GLN A 87 -18.42 2.48 24.03
N PHE A 88 -19.34 3.19 23.39
CA PHE A 88 -19.33 3.37 21.94
C PHE A 88 -18.13 4.18 21.43
N LEU A 89 -17.66 5.18 22.17
CA LEU A 89 -16.41 5.88 21.83
C LEU A 89 -15.19 4.96 21.90
N GLN A 90 -15.14 4.03 22.84
CA GLN A 90 -14.07 3.01 22.89
C GLN A 90 -14.15 2.06 21.71
N LEU A 91 -15.33 1.54 21.35
CA LEU A 91 -15.50 0.72 20.14
C LEU A 91 -15.06 1.46 18.89
N PHE A 92 -15.44 2.71 18.76
CA PHE A 92 -15.00 3.59 17.68
C PHE A 92 -13.47 3.74 17.62
N SER A 93 -12.82 3.91 18.78
CA SER A 93 -11.37 4.03 18.87
C SER A 93 -10.66 2.76 18.40
N ILE A 94 -11.21 1.58 18.73
CA ILE A 94 -10.70 0.29 18.24
C ILE A 94 -10.88 0.16 16.72
N ALA A 95 -12.03 0.55 16.18
CA ALA A 95 -12.28 0.54 14.73
C ALA A 95 -11.30 1.45 14.00
N LEU A 96 -11.06 2.67 14.51
CA LEU A 96 -10.08 3.61 13.96
C LEU A 96 -8.65 3.08 14.02
N TYR A 97 -8.27 2.40 15.09
CA TYR A 97 -6.95 1.79 15.20
C TYR A 97 -6.69 0.85 14.02
N TRP A 98 -7.61 -0.05 13.71
CA TRP A 98 -7.45 -1.00 12.60
C TRP A 98 -7.45 -0.32 11.24
N LEU A 99 -8.30 0.67 11.02
CA LEU A 99 -8.28 1.45 9.78
C LEU A 99 -6.97 2.23 9.56
N ARG A 100 -6.29 2.62 10.65
CA ARG A 100 -4.97 3.25 10.57
C ARG A 100 -3.86 2.24 10.28
N CYS A 101 -4.00 1.00 10.75
CA CYS A 101 -3.06 -0.07 10.44
C CYS A 101 -3.11 -0.44 8.96
N SER A 102 -4.31 -0.61 8.40
CA SER A 102 -4.53 -0.85 6.97
C SER A 102 -5.99 -0.62 6.60
N PRO A 103 -6.27 -0.04 5.42
CA PRO A 103 -7.63 0.05 4.91
C PRO A 103 -8.29 -1.30 4.61
N ALA A 104 -7.53 -2.40 4.48
CA ALA A 104 -8.07 -3.74 4.35
C ALA A 104 -8.93 -4.17 5.55
N PHE A 105 -8.81 -3.48 6.71
CA PHE A 105 -9.66 -3.70 7.88
C PHE A 105 -11.00 -2.95 7.85
N ALA A 106 -11.38 -2.32 6.73
CA ALA A 106 -12.65 -1.60 6.64
C ALA A 106 -13.88 -2.48 6.99
N PRO A 107 -13.98 -3.77 6.55
CA PRO A 107 -15.07 -4.65 6.97
C PRO A 107 -15.10 -4.90 8.49
N LEU A 108 -13.95 -5.07 9.13
CA LEU A 108 -13.85 -5.23 10.58
C LEU A 108 -14.31 -3.97 11.31
N ALA A 109 -13.86 -2.81 10.85
CA ALA A 109 -14.28 -1.54 11.41
C ALA A 109 -15.79 -1.30 11.24
N ALA A 110 -16.36 -1.65 10.08
CA ALA A 110 -17.79 -1.60 9.82
C ALA A 110 -18.57 -2.52 10.77
N SER A 111 -18.08 -3.74 11.03
CA SER A 111 -18.71 -4.70 11.96
C SER A 111 -18.68 -4.22 13.41
N ILE A 112 -17.61 -3.53 13.83
CA ILE A 112 -17.54 -2.91 15.15
C ILE A 112 -18.54 -1.74 15.26
N GLN A 113 -18.62 -0.88 14.25
CA GLN A 113 -19.56 0.24 14.20
C GLN A 113 -21.02 -0.22 14.15
N ARG A 114 -21.28 -1.36 13.50
CA ARG A 114 -22.62 -1.96 13.42
C ARG A 114 -23.21 -2.32 14.79
N GLN A 115 -22.40 -2.50 15.83
CA GLN A 115 -22.89 -2.74 17.19
C GLN A 115 -23.69 -1.54 17.74
N GLN A 116 -23.32 -0.31 17.41
CA GLN A 116 -24.11 0.87 17.76
C GLN A 116 -25.49 0.84 17.09
N LEU A 117 -25.50 0.56 15.79
CA LEU A 117 -26.74 0.44 15.02
C LEU A 117 -27.65 -0.67 15.60
N TYR A 118 -27.09 -1.81 15.98
CA TYR A 118 -27.85 -2.90 16.60
C TYR A 118 -28.45 -2.49 17.95
N TYR A 119 -27.71 -1.74 18.76
CA TYR A 119 -28.22 -1.20 20.03
C TYR A 119 -29.41 -0.25 19.79
N GLU A 120 -29.28 0.70 18.88
CA GLU A 120 -30.34 1.66 18.53
C GLU A 120 -31.60 0.98 17.98
N GLN A 121 -31.44 -0.17 17.33
CA GLN A 121 -32.54 -1.01 16.82
C GLN A 121 -33.09 -2.01 17.81
N GLY A 122 -32.59 -2.05 19.04
CA GLY A 122 -32.95 -3.08 20.03
C GLY A 122 -32.54 -4.51 19.65
N LYS A 123 -31.59 -4.65 18.70
CA LYS A 123 -31.06 -5.95 18.28
C LYS A 123 -30.01 -6.47 19.27
N ARG A 124 -29.78 -7.79 19.21
CA ARG A 124 -28.74 -8.43 20.03
C ARG A 124 -27.35 -7.96 19.61
N LEU A 125 -26.59 -7.40 20.54
CA LEU A 125 -25.17 -7.15 20.39
C LEU A 125 -24.39 -8.46 20.42
N GLY A 126 -23.29 -8.58 19.66
CA GLY A 126 -22.49 -9.79 19.60
C GLY A 126 -21.15 -9.60 18.95
N THR A 127 -20.22 -10.53 19.21
CA THR A 127 -18.86 -10.51 18.68
C THR A 127 -18.58 -11.58 17.63
N ASP A 128 -19.53 -12.48 17.35
CA ASP A 128 -19.31 -13.65 16.49
C ASP A 128 -18.75 -13.28 15.11
N GLU A 129 -19.29 -12.25 14.49
CA GLU A 129 -18.82 -11.73 13.20
C GLU A 129 -17.42 -11.12 13.32
N ILE A 130 -17.18 -10.33 14.36
CA ILE A 130 -15.89 -9.70 14.64
C ILE A 130 -14.82 -10.76 14.89
N GLU A 131 -15.12 -11.80 15.67
CA GLU A 131 -14.22 -12.92 15.94
C GLU A 131 -13.88 -13.69 14.67
N ARG A 132 -14.87 -13.97 13.84
CA ARG A 132 -14.69 -14.64 12.56
C ARG A 132 -13.78 -13.83 11.64
N GLN A 133 -13.98 -12.51 11.54
CA GLN A 133 -13.14 -11.62 10.74
C GLN A 133 -11.71 -11.57 11.28
N MET A 134 -11.50 -11.46 12.58
CA MET A 134 -10.17 -11.47 13.19
C MET A 134 -9.43 -12.80 12.91
N THR A 135 -10.14 -13.92 12.98
CA THR A 135 -9.58 -15.25 12.62
C THR A 135 -9.16 -15.27 11.17
N TYR A 136 -10.05 -14.84 10.26
CA TYR A 136 -9.76 -14.77 8.83
C TYR A 136 -8.50 -13.92 8.53
N TYR A 137 -8.37 -12.74 9.12
CA TYR A 137 -7.18 -11.90 8.92
C TYR A 137 -5.90 -12.55 9.43
N THR A 138 -5.98 -13.29 10.54
CA THR A 138 -4.83 -14.03 11.08
C THR A 138 -4.37 -15.13 10.12
N GLU A 139 -5.31 -15.79 9.45
CA GLU A 139 -5.02 -16.81 8.44
C GLU A 139 -4.57 -16.20 7.09
N LEU A 140 -5.08 -15.03 6.74
CA LEU A 140 -4.78 -14.34 5.49
C LEU A 140 -3.35 -13.78 5.46
N GLN A 141 -2.87 -13.21 6.56
CA GLN A 141 -1.59 -12.47 6.57
C GLN A 141 -0.40 -13.33 6.09
N PRO A 142 -0.17 -14.57 6.58
CA PRO A 142 0.92 -15.40 6.06
C PRO A 142 0.73 -15.82 4.60
N LYS A 143 -0.52 -16.04 4.15
CA LYS A 143 -0.81 -16.34 2.73
C LYS A 143 -0.48 -15.15 1.86
N LEU A 144 -0.83 -13.94 2.29
CA LEU A 144 -0.55 -12.72 1.55
C LEU A 144 0.96 -12.41 1.51
N LEU A 145 1.70 -12.71 2.58
CA LEU A 145 3.16 -12.60 2.59
C LEU A 145 3.77 -13.53 1.53
N TYR A 146 3.33 -14.78 1.47
CA TYR A 146 3.73 -15.72 0.44
C TYR A 146 3.44 -15.19 -0.98
N LEU A 147 2.26 -14.60 -1.19
CA LEU A 147 1.90 -13.99 -2.47
C LEU A 147 2.78 -12.78 -2.81
N ALA A 148 3.12 -11.96 -1.82
CA ALA A 148 4.00 -10.81 -2.00
C ALA A 148 5.40 -11.23 -2.47
N GLU A 149 5.95 -12.30 -1.89
CA GLU A 149 7.28 -12.82 -2.20
C GLU A 149 7.33 -13.60 -3.52
N ASN A 150 6.28 -14.34 -3.85
CA ASN A 150 6.32 -15.32 -4.93
C ASN A 150 5.49 -14.93 -6.16
N PHE A 151 4.38 -14.22 -5.96
CA PHE A 151 3.45 -13.88 -7.02
C PHE A 151 3.53 -12.41 -7.44
N PHE A 152 3.43 -11.46 -6.50
CA PHE A 152 3.44 -10.02 -6.78
C PHE A 152 4.85 -9.44 -6.94
N GLU A 153 5.89 -10.24 -6.79
CA GLU A 153 7.28 -9.79 -6.83
C GLU A 153 7.63 -9.08 -8.16
N ALA A 154 8.20 -7.88 -8.05
CA ALA A 154 8.36 -6.94 -9.18
C ALA A 154 9.48 -7.29 -10.16
N SER A 155 10.43 -8.17 -9.81
CA SER A 155 11.57 -8.52 -10.68
C SER A 155 11.19 -9.49 -11.80
N LYS A 156 10.04 -10.16 -11.71
CA LYS A 156 9.61 -11.12 -12.71
C LYS A 156 9.04 -10.40 -13.94
N PRO A 157 9.41 -10.81 -15.16
CA PRO A 157 9.06 -10.11 -16.39
C PRO A 157 7.62 -10.32 -16.85
N GLU A 158 6.99 -11.46 -16.50
CA GLU A 158 5.64 -11.82 -16.95
C GLU A 158 4.60 -10.90 -16.32
N ASP A 159 3.51 -10.61 -17.03
CA ASP A 159 2.36 -9.91 -16.47
C ASP A 159 1.62 -10.77 -15.42
N MET A 160 0.82 -10.14 -14.57
CA MET A 160 0.17 -10.81 -13.44
C MET A 160 -0.87 -11.83 -13.89
N THR A 161 -1.56 -11.57 -14.99
CA THR A 161 -2.55 -12.50 -15.55
C THR A 161 -1.87 -13.75 -16.07
N ALA A 162 -0.78 -13.59 -16.83
CA ALA A 162 0.03 -14.72 -17.31
C ALA A 162 0.61 -15.55 -16.15
N ARG A 163 1.12 -14.90 -15.09
CA ARG A 163 1.58 -15.58 -13.87
C ARG A 163 0.47 -16.38 -13.20
N TYR A 164 -0.71 -15.80 -13.09
CA TYR A 164 -1.86 -16.49 -12.49
C TYR A 164 -2.19 -17.77 -13.25
N PHE A 165 -2.30 -17.70 -14.57
CA PHE A 165 -2.61 -18.88 -15.38
C PHE A 165 -1.47 -19.90 -15.38
N ALA A 166 -0.22 -19.46 -15.48
CA ALA A 166 0.95 -20.36 -15.46
C ALA A 166 1.03 -21.14 -14.13
N GLN A 167 0.83 -20.50 -13.01
CA GLN A 167 0.83 -21.18 -11.71
C GLN A 167 -0.36 -22.12 -11.56
N ARG A 168 -1.54 -21.73 -12.01
CA ARG A 168 -2.72 -22.58 -12.00
C ARG A 168 -2.52 -23.85 -12.86
N GLN A 169 -1.90 -23.72 -14.03
CA GLN A 169 -1.55 -24.88 -14.88
C GLN A 169 -0.49 -25.78 -14.25
N ALA A 170 0.57 -25.19 -13.67
CA ALA A 170 1.66 -25.94 -13.06
C ALA A 170 1.22 -26.80 -11.86
N LEU A 171 0.18 -26.40 -11.16
CA LEU A 171 -0.32 -27.08 -9.97
C LEU A 171 -1.31 -28.24 -10.31
N GLY A 172 -1.83 -28.31 -11.54
CA GLY A 172 -2.85 -29.29 -11.93
C GLY A 172 -4.13 -29.21 -11.08
N GLU A 173 -5.00 -30.25 -11.15
CA GLU A 173 -6.29 -30.22 -10.44
C GLU A 173 -6.15 -30.18 -8.91
N LYS A 174 -5.19 -30.89 -8.32
CA LYS A 174 -4.93 -30.87 -6.87
C LYS A 174 -4.36 -29.53 -6.42
N GLY A 175 -3.45 -28.97 -7.19
CA GLY A 175 -2.88 -27.67 -6.86
C GLY A 175 -3.81 -26.50 -7.13
N ALA A 176 -4.80 -26.63 -8.03
CA ALA A 176 -5.82 -25.61 -8.19
C ALA A 176 -6.66 -25.40 -6.92
N ALA A 177 -6.93 -26.48 -6.16
CA ALA A 177 -7.59 -26.37 -4.85
C ALA A 177 -6.70 -25.69 -3.82
N GLU A 178 -5.40 -26.02 -3.75
CA GLU A 178 -4.43 -25.34 -2.88
C GLU A 178 -4.24 -23.88 -3.29
N TRP A 179 -4.13 -23.59 -4.59
CA TRP A 179 -4.00 -22.24 -5.09
C TRP A 179 -5.22 -21.37 -4.77
N ASN A 180 -6.43 -21.92 -4.86
CA ASN A 180 -7.65 -21.24 -4.44
C ASN A 180 -7.67 -20.94 -2.93
N ASN A 181 -6.94 -21.69 -2.11
CA ASN A 181 -6.75 -21.37 -0.70
C ASN A 181 -5.78 -20.19 -0.48
N TYR A 182 -4.81 -19.98 -1.38
CA TYR A 182 -3.89 -18.83 -1.33
C TYR A 182 -4.46 -17.60 -2.03
N LEU A 183 -5.12 -17.79 -3.16
CA LEU A 183 -5.67 -16.72 -3.98
C LEU A 183 -7.14 -17.03 -4.34
N PRO A 184 -8.06 -16.99 -3.39
CA PRO A 184 -9.47 -17.23 -3.67
C PRO A 184 -10.01 -16.06 -4.50
N LEU A 185 -10.27 -16.29 -5.79
CA LEU A 185 -10.88 -15.32 -6.72
C LEU A 185 -12.35 -15.62 -7.01
N SER A 186 -13.02 -16.33 -6.12
CA SER A 186 -14.45 -16.61 -6.24
C SER A 186 -15.26 -15.61 -5.43
N TYR A 187 -16.00 -14.75 -6.10
CA TYR A 187 -16.98 -13.87 -5.47
C TYR A 187 -18.27 -14.61 -5.23
N ARG A 188 -18.88 -14.36 -4.10
CA ARG A 188 -20.24 -14.78 -3.87
C ARG A 188 -21.19 -13.60 -4.02
N GLU A 189 -21.97 -13.13 -3.83
CA GLU A 189 -22.86 -11.99 -4.00
C GLU A 189 -22.15 -10.67 -3.69
N VAL A 190 -21.69 -10.04 -4.74
CA VAL A 190 -21.05 -8.73 -4.65
C VAL A 190 -21.90 -7.73 -5.41
N SER A 191 -22.23 -6.64 -4.79
CA SER A 191 -22.88 -5.54 -5.46
C SER A 191 -21.81 -4.72 -6.18
N TYR A 192 -21.87 -4.73 -7.51
CA TYR A 192 -21.07 -3.86 -8.36
C TYR A 192 -21.93 -2.70 -8.82
N GLY A 193 -21.40 -1.51 -8.73
CA GLY A 193 -22.05 -0.32 -9.25
C GLY A 193 -21.03 0.74 -9.61
N PRO A 194 -21.28 1.55 -10.65
CA PRO A 194 -20.45 2.71 -10.93
C PRO A 194 -20.57 3.74 -9.81
N VAL A 195 -19.47 4.47 -9.57
CA VAL A 195 -19.41 5.58 -8.63
C VAL A 195 -18.83 6.79 -9.34
N MET A 196 -19.42 7.94 -9.14
CA MET A 196 -18.94 9.22 -9.66
C MET A 196 -18.22 9.99 -8.55
N LYS A 197 -17.07 10.56 -8.88
CA LYS A 197 -16.28 11.41 -7.97
C LYS A 197 -16.46 12.89 -8.35
N GLY A 198 -16.90 13.70 -7.41
CA GLY A 198 -16.88 15.16 -7.48
C GLY A 198 -15.87 15.77 -6.52
N ALA A 199 -15.68 17.10 -6.57
CA ALA A 199 -14.80 17.84 -5.66
C ALA A 199 -15.17 17.67 -4.19
N ASN A 200 -16.47 17.48 -3.90
CA ASN A 200 -17.03 17.42 -2.54
C ASN A 200 -17.35 15.99 -2.07
N GLY A 201 -17.05 14.94 -2.86
CA GLY A 201 -17.28 13.57 -2.47
C GLY A 201 -17.62 12.63 -3.60
N PHE A 202 -18.10 11.43 -3.23
CA PHE A 202 -18.49 10.38 -4.14
C PHE A 202 -20.00 10.24 -4.15
N PHE A 203 -20.56 9.97 -5.32
CA PHE A 203 -21.97 9.80 -5.55
C PHE A 203 -22.22 8.43 -6.20
N PRO A 204 -23.09 7.57 -5.64
CA PRO A 204 -23.57 6.38 -6.35
C PRO A 204 -24.21 6.78 -7.68
N TYR A 205 -24.04 5.95 -8.70
CA TYR A 205 -24.57 6.21 -10.04
C TYR A 205 -26.10 6.39 -10.06
N ASP A 206 -26.80 5.70 -9.16
CA ASP A 206 -28.26 5.73 -9.05
C ASP A 206 -28.81 6.93 -8.28
N ASP A 207 -27.95 7.77 -7.72
CA ASP A 207 -28.41 8.99 -7.06
C ASP A 207 -28.96 9.98 -8.09
N ILE A 208 -30.14 10.55 -7.77
CA ILE A 208 -30.69 11.67 -8.53
C ILE A 208 -29.88 12.90 -8.18
N LEU A 209 -28.83 13.14 -8.97
CA LEU A 209 -27.95 14.28 -8.79
C LEU A 209 -28.71 15.58 -9.18
N ASN A 210 -28.59 16.61 -8.34
CA ASN A 210 -28.98 17.94 -8.71
C ASN A 210 -28.00 18.54 -9.75
N GLU A 211 -28.34 19.71 -10.31
CA GLU A 211 -27.54 20.32 -11.37
C GLU A 211 -26.13 20.70 -10.91
N GLU A 212 -25.96 21.14 -9.66
CA GLU A 212 -24.68 21.48 -9.06
C GLU A 212 -23.79 20.23 -8.91
N GLN A 213 -24.36 19.14 -8.41
CA GLN A 213 -23.64 17.86 -8.28
C GLN A 213 -23.20 17.28 -9.63
N ARG A 214 -24.06 17.39 -10.68
CA ARG A 214 -23.69 16.94 -12.04
C ARG A 214 -22.52 17.72 -12.62
N ASN A 215 -22.49 19.04 -12.37
CA ASN A 215 -21.42 19.90 -12.85
C ASN A 215 -20.11 19.70 -12.06
N ASP A 216 -20.18 19.10 -10.88
CA ASP A 216 -19.03 18.82 -10.00
C ASP A 216 -18.37 17.45 -10.28
N ILE A 217 -18.95 16.60 -11.12
CA ILE A 217 -18.40 15.28 -11.42
C ILE A 217 -17.08 15.43 -12.15
N GLN A 218 -16.01 14.90 -11.52
CA GLN A 218 -14.64 14.96 -12.04
C GLN A 218 -14.14 13.62 -12.55
N ASP A 219 -14.69 12.50 -12.07
CA ASP A 219 -14.22 11.16 -12.40
C ASP A 219 -15.34 10.12 -12.30
N PHE A 220 -15.12 8.96 -12.90
CA PHE A 220 -16.07 7.87 -12.95
C PHE A 220 -15.39 6.53 -12.72
N PHE A 221 -15.83 5.81 -11.71
CA PHE A 221 -15.32 4.47 -11.38
C PHE A 221 -16.34 3.43 -11.78
N ALA A 222 -15.96 2.57 -12.74
CA ALA A 222 -16.88 1.57 -13.30
C ALA A 222 -17.19 0.42 -12.34
N ASP A 223 -16.25 0.07 -11.46
CA ASP A 223 -16.34 -1.08 -10.58
C ASP A 223 -16.19 -0.66 -9.12
N THR A 224 -17.26 -0.78 -8.36
CA THR A 224 -17.27 -0.56 -6.92
C THR A 224 -17.71 -1.83 -6.22
N LEU A 225 -17.03 -2.19 -5.15
CA LEU A 225 -17.44 -3.27 -4.27
C LEU A 225 -18.12 -2.70 -3.03
N ASP A 226 -19.34 -3.12 -2.76
CA ASP A 226 -20.00 -3.01 -1.46
C ASP A 226 -19.95 -4.36 -0.78
N ALA A 227 -19.19 -4.48 0.32
CA ALA A 227 -18.93 -5.74 0.98
C ALA A 227 -19.35 -5.73 2.45
N GLU A 228 -20.11 -6.73 2.85
CA GLU A 228 -20.35 -7.05 4.27
C GLU A 228 -19.34 -8.05 4.81
N ARG A 229 -18.79 -8.88 3.93
CA ARG A 229 -17.86 -9.94 4.27
C ARG A 229 -16.43 -9.53 3.96
N THR A 230 -15.53 -9.86 4.90
CA THR A 230 -14.10 -9.59 4.77
C THR A 230 -13.47 -10.33 3.60
N GLU A 231 -13.93 -11.57 3.38
CA GLU A 231 -13.43 -12.42 2.30
C GLU A 231 -13.68 -11.80 0.93
N ASP A 232 -14.89 -11.33 0.68
CA ASP A 232 -15.27 -10.70 -0.60
C ASP A 232 -14.48 -9.41 -0.82
N PHE A 233 -14.27 -8.63 0.24
CA PHE A 233 -13.51 -7.39 0.22
C PHE A 233 -12.04 -7.61 -0.15
N THR A 234 -11.37 -8.56 0.49
CA THR A 234 -9.96 -8.86 0.24
C THR A 234 -9.75 -9.53 -1.13
N GLN A 235 -10.70 -10.37 -1.56
CA GLN A 235 -10.67 -11.00 -2.88
C GLN A 235 -10.82 -9.97 -4.00
N PHE A 236 -11.71 -8.99 -3.83
CA PHE A 236 -11.84 -7.90 -4.79
C PHE A 236 -10.54 -7.11 -4.93
N ILE A 237 -9.92 -6.73 -3.82
CA ILE A 237 -8.64 -6.01 -3.83
C ILE A 237 -7.57 -6.82 -4.57
N LEU A 238 -7.45 -8.11 -4.28
CA LEU A 238 -6.50 -9.01 -4.94
C LEU A 238 -6.77 -9.12 -6.45
N ALA A 239 -8.02 -9.29 -6.85
CA ALA A 239 -8.41 -9.37 -8.26
C ALA A 239 -8.10 -8.07 -9.01
N GLU A 240 -8.41 -6.93 -8.41
CA GLU A 240 -8.08 -5.61 -8.99
C GLU A 240 -6.57 -5.41 -9.15
N TYR A 241 -5.77 -5.86 -8.17
CA TYR A 241 -4.31 -5.78 -8.27
C TYR A 241 -3.78 -6.66 -9.41
N ILE A 242 -4.32 -7.87 -9.58
CA ILE A 242 -3.95 -8.76 -10.70
C ILE A 242 -4.36 -8.15 -12.04
N ARG A 243 -5.60 -7.68 -12.16
CA ARG A 243 -6.15 -7.09 -13.39
C ARG A 243 -5.36 -5.87 -13.85
N ARG A 244 -4.80 -5.09 -12.91
CA ARG A 244 -4.02 -3.87 -13.16
C ARG A 244 -2.53 -4.11 -13.29
N ASP A 245 -2.05 -5.36 -13.28
CA ASP A 245 -0.63 -5.71 -13.26
C ASP A 245 0.15 -4.99 -12.11
N LEU A 246 -0.51 -4.83 -10.95
CA LEU A 246 0.13 -4.27 -9.78
C LEU A 246 1.17 -5.25 -9.23
N ARG A 247 2.37 -4.76 -8.97
CA ARG A 247 3.49 -5.54 -8.43
C ARG A 247 3.93 -4.98 -7.09
N PHE A 248 4.54 -5.83 -6.28
CA PHE A 248 5.10 -5.42 -5.00
C PHE A 248 6.62 -5.36 -5.07
N ARG A 249 7.17 -4.33 -4.47
CA ARG A 249 8.59 -4.12 -4.32
C ARG A 249 8.94 -3.76 -2.89
N VAL A 250 10.10 -4.21 -2.41
CA VAL A 250 10.62 -3.82 -1.11
C VAL A 250 11.26 -2.42 -1.22
N CYS A 251 10.81 -1.50 -0.40
CA CYS A 251 11.37 -0.16 -0.31
C CYS A 251 12.80 -0.20 0.24
N LYS A 252 13.76 0.34 -0.48
CA LYS A 252 15.18 0.38 -0.05
C LYS A 252 15.44 1.23 1.19
N PHE A 253 14.48 2.05 1.63
CA PHE A 253 14.61 2.87 2.82
C PHE A 253 14.04 2.21 4.07
N CYS A 254 12.76 1.80 4.04
CA CYS A 254 12.06 1.25 5.21
C CYS A 254 11.96 -0.28 5.23
N GLY A 255 12.36 -0.97 4.16
CA GLY A 255 12.31 -2.43 4.07
C GLY A 255 10.91 -3.02 3.89
N ARG A 256 9.86 -2.19 3.76
CA ARG A 256 8.48 -2.66 3.60
C ARG A 256 8.07 -2.77 2.14
N TYR A 257 7.16 -3.69 1.83
CA TYR A 257 6.54 -3.80 0.51
C TYR A 257 5.72 -2.55 0.17
N PHE A 258 5.70 -2.19 -1.10
CA PHE A 258 4.80 -1.18 -1.66
C PHE A 258 4.39 -1.56 -3.08
N GLY A 259 3.20 -1.09 -3.50
CA GLY A 259 2.67 -1.33 -4.83
C GLY A 259 3.36 -0.47 -5.88
N ILE A 260 3.61 -1.05 -7.07
CA ILE A 260 4.09 -0.33 -8.25
C ILE A 260 3.29 -0.75 -9.47
N MET A 261 2.96 0.23 -10.31
CA MET A 261 2.33 0.03 -11.62
C MET A 261 3.20 0.68 -12.70
N GLY A 262 3.39 -0.01 -13.82
CA GLY A 262 4.03 0.52 -15.02
C GLY A 262 5.49 0.98 -14.89
N ASN A 263 5.88 1.64 -13.81
CA ASN A 263 7.24 2.13 -13.57
C ASN A 263 8.03 1.18 -12.68
N THR A 264 8.79 0.29 -13.28
CA THR A 264 9.60 -0.70 -12.58
C THR A 264 10.86 -0.12 -11.91
N ARG A 265 11.16 1.19 -12.06
CA ARG A 265 12.37 1.82 -11.51
C ARG A 265 12.16 2.47 -10.13
N LEU A 266 10.94 2.53 -9.61
CA LEU A 266 10.68 3.05 -8.27
C LEU A 266 11.35 2.17 -7.22
N GLU A 267 12.21 2.75 -6.40
CA GLU A 267 12.98 2.04 -5.35
C GLU A 267 12.52 2.39 -3.93
N PHE A 268 11.70 3.41 -3.78
CA PHE A 268 11.23 3.95 -2.51
C PHE A 268 9.72 4.17 -2.55
N CYS A 269 9.07 3.89 -1.43
CA CYS A 269 7.64 4.15 -1.25
C CYS A 269 7.36 5.60 -0.82
N ASP A 270 6.09 5.98 -0.87
CA ASP A 270 5.62 7.32 -0.46
C ASP A 270 5.18 7.36 1.02
N ARG A 271 5.50 6.33 1.84
CA ARG A 271 5.22 6.34 3.29
C ARG A 271 5.97 7.44 3.99
N LEU A 272 5.29 8.11 4.91
CA LEU A 272 5.93 9.03 5.85
C LEU A 272 6.89 8.25 6.77
N ILE A 273 8.01 8.87 7.08
CA ILE A 273 8.99 8.34 8.03
C ILE A 273 8.53 8.73 9.43
N ASP A 274 8.58 7.79 10.36
CA ASP A 274 8.18 8.03 11.75
C ASP A 274 8.85 9.27 12.34
N GLY A 275 8.03 10.16 12.90
CA GLY A 275 8.49 11.43 13.46
C GLY A 275 8.93 12.50 12.44
N SER A 276 8.63 12.30 11.16
CA SER A 276 9.01 13.23 10.09
C SER A 276 7.81 13.59 9.20
N THR A 277 7.90 14.76 8.56
CA THR A 277 6.96 15.17 7.48
C THR A 277 7.42 14.68 6.11
N LYS A 278 8.57 13.99 6.02
CA LYS A 278 9.17 13.51 4.77
C LYS A 278 8.85 12.05 4.51
N THR A 279 8.71 11.70 3.22
CA THR A 279 8.48 10.33 2.77
C THR A 279 9.79 9.54 2.58
N CYS A 280 9.67 8.21 2.50
CA CYS A 280 10.79 7.33 2.13
C CYS A 280 11.40 7.71 0.78
N LYS A 281 10.59 8.18 -0.18
CA LYS A 281 11.03 8.61 -1.51
C LYS A 281 11.86 9.88 -1.47
N GLU A 282 11.46 10.86 -0.67
CA GLU A 282 12.20 12.11 -0.50
C GLU A 282 13.54 11.89 0.21
N MET A 283 13.57 11.06 1.24
CA MET A 283 14.78 10.82 2.02
C MET A 283 15.68 9.71 1.45
N GLY A 284 15.09 8.71 0.80
CA GLY A 284 15.83 7.56 0.28
C GLY A 284 16.86 7.94 -0.77
N SER A 285 16.49 8.80 -1.70
CA SER A 285 17.37 9.32 -2.75
C SER A 285 18.55 10.09 -2.15
N LEU A 286 18.28 10.92 -1.13
CA LEU A 286 19.30 11.70 -0.43
C LEU A 286 20.27 10.81 0.34
N ARG A 287 19.76 9.84 1.12
CA ARG A 287 20.59 8.88 1.87
C ARG A 287 21.44 8.00 0.97
N LEU A 288 20.91 7.51 -0.16
CA LEU A 288 21.72 6.75 -1.12
C LEU A 288 22.81 7.63 -1.71
N TYR A 289 22.52 8.90 -2.00
CA TYR A 289 23.53 9.83 -2.48
C TYR A 289 24.60 10.10 -1.43
N GLU A 290 24.23 10.33 -0.19
CA GLU A 290 25.18 10.53 0.94
C GLU A 290 25.99 9.26 1.21
N LYS A 291 25.36 8.08 1.22
CA LYS A 291 26.04 6.80 1.38
C LYS A 291 27.06 6.56 0.28
N ARG A 292 26.68 6.77 -0.98
CA ARG A 292 27.62 6.68 -2.12
C ARG A 292 28.76 7.70 -2.01
N LYS A 293 28.48 8.88 -1.49
CA LYS A 293 29.49 9.93 -1.29
C LYS A 293 30.46 9.58 -0.17
N LEU A 294 30.02 8.89 0.89
CA LEU A 294 30.83 8.44 2.02
C LEU A 294 31.58 7.13 1.69
N GLU A 295 30.94 6.20 0.98
CA GLU A 295 31.48 4.87 0.69
C GLU A 295 32.43 4.82 -0.51
N GLU A 296 32.52 5.88 -1.34
CA GLU A 296 33.31 5.86 -2.57
C GLU A 296 34.30 7.03 -2.70
N PRO A 297 35.33 7.12 -1.80
CA PRO A 297 36.44 8.05 -2.02
C PRO A 297 37.08 7.87 -3.41
N ALA A 298 37.13 6.63 -3.91
CA ALA A 298 37.64 6.31 -5.24
C ALA A 298 36.87 7.01 -6.37
N ILE A 299 35.56 7.11 -6.28
CA ILE A 299 34.74 7.83 -7.30
C ILE A 299 35.01 9.34 -7.24
N LYS A 300 35.22 9.88 -6.05
CA LYS A 300 35.54 11.31 -5.88
C LYS A 300 36.88 11.65 -6.52
N GLU A 301 37.91 10.86 -6.24
CA GLU A 301 39.24 11.04 -6.81
C GLU A 301 39.24 10.82 -8.31
N TYR A 302 38.55 9.79 -8.80
CA TYR A 302 38.34 9.59 -10.24
C TYR A 302 37.72 10.82 -10.90
N LYS A 303 36.62 11.37 -10.37
CA LYS A 303 35.95 12.56 -10.93
C LYS A 303 36.87 13.79 -10.94
N ARG A 304 37.67 13.96 -9.87
CA ARG A 304 38.64 15.04 -9.78
C ARG A 304 39.71 14.92 -10.89
N SER A 305 40.27 13.73 -11.03
CA SER A 305 41.30 13.47 -12.04
C SER A 305 40.75 13.52 -13.46
N TYR A 306 39.54 12.98 -13.69
CA TYR A 306 38.85 13.05 -14.99
C TYR A 306 38.63 14.48 -15.47
N LYS A 307 38.21 15.41 -14.57
CA LYS A 307 38.05 16.82 -14.92
C LYS A 307 39.39 17.47 -15.25
N ALA A 308 40.44 17.15 -14.52
CA ALA A 308 41.78 17.66 -14.75
C ALA A 308 42.33 17.22 -16.12
N HIS A 309 42.21 15.91 -16.46
CA HIS A 309 42.66 15.40 -17.75
C HIS A 309 41.83 15.93 -18.93
N ASN A 310 40.52 16.06 -18.75
CA ASN A 310 39.67 16.68 -19.78
C ASN A 310 39.99 18.16 -20.03
N ALA A 311 40.49 18.87 -19.00
CA ALA A 311 40.98 20.23 -19.17
C ALA A 311 42.30 20.24 -19.97
N ARG A 312 43.20 19.27 -19.80
CA ARG A 312 44.46 19.15 -20.58
C ARG A 312 44.19 19.06 -22.08
N ILE A 313 43.09 18.42 -22.52
CA ILE A 313 42.69 18.37 -23.94
C ILE A 313 42.43 19.80 -24.43
N ARG A 314 41.73 20.63 -23.68
CA ARG A 314 41.40 22.01 -24.05
C ARG A 314 42.65 22.91 -24.19
N TYR A 315 43.70 22.58 -23.42
CA TYR A 315 44.97 23.32 -23.44
C TYR A 315 46.00 22.72 -24.41
N GLY A 316 45.64 21.66 -25.17
CA GLY A 316 46.56 21.01 -26.12
C GLY A 316 47.66 20.18 -25.44
N LEU A 317 47.55 19.88 -24.16
CA LEU A 317 48.53 19.12 -23.37
C LEU A 317 48.29 17.58 -23.38
N MET A 318 47.21 17.17 -24.01
CA MET A 318 46.81 15.76 -24.15
C MET A 318 45.91 15.61 -25.39
N THR A 319 46.12 14.56 -26.17
CA THR A 319 45.23 14.24 -27.28
C THR A 319 43.95 13.55 -26.78
N ARG A 320 42.96 13.52 -27.63
CA ARG A 320 41.67 12.87 -27.30
C ARG A 320 41.83 11.36 -27.24
N GLU A 321 42.75 10.80 -27.98
CA GLU A 321 43.07 9.37 -28.00
C GLU A 321 43.77 8.93 -26.70
N GLU A 322 44.78 9.68 -26.27
CA GLU A 322 45.45 9.47 -24.97
C GLU A 322 44.48 9.58 -23.82
N PHE A 323 43.60 10.55 -23.83
CA PHE A 323 42.54 10.70 -22.82
C PHE A 323 41.59 9.51 -22.79
N ASN A 324 41.16 8.98 -23.93
CA ASN A 324 40.28 7.83 -24.01
C ASN A 324 40.93 6.58 -23.41
N ILE A 325 42.23 6.31 -23.73
CA ILE A 325 42.99 5.21 -23.16
C ILE A 325 43.11 5.36 -21.64
N TRP A 326 43.50 6.53 -21.17
CA TRP A 326 43.59 6.86 -19.76
C TRP A 326 42.26 6.67 -19.07
N SER A 327 41.19 7.19 -19.63
CA SER A 327 39.84 7.12 -19.05
C SER A 327 39.30 5.72 -18.89
N GLN A 328 39.63 4.81 -19.85
CA GLN A 328 39.28 3.38 -19.74
C GLN A 328 40.02 2.73 -18.59
N GLU A 329 41.33 2.96 -18.47
CA GLU A 329 42.12 2.41 -17.40
C GLU A 329 41.75 2.98 -16.02
N ALA A 330 41.52 4.27 -15.94
CA ALA A 330 41.07 4.92 -14.73
C ALA A 330 39.72 4.38 -14.22
N ARG A 331 38.77 4.06 -15.14
CA ARG A 331 37.52 3.41 -14.80
C ARG A 331 37.75 2.00 -14.22
N ARG A 332 38.56 1.21 -14.87
CA ARG A 332 38.89 -0.15 -14.43
C ARG A 332 39.50 -0.13 -13.01
N LYS A 333 40.51 0.71 -12.77
CA LYS A 333 41.16 0.85 -11.46
C LYS A 333 40.21 1.40 -10.38
N ARG A 334 39.33 2.33 -10.72
CA ARG A 334 38.26 2.79 -9.83
C ARG A 334 37.35 1.63 -9.42
N ASP A 335 36.91 0.81 -10.39
CA ASP A 335 36.02 -0.31 -10.15
C ASP A 335 36.72 -1.41 -9.33
N ASP A 336 38.02 -1.64 -9.56
CA ASP A 336 38.85 -2.53 -8.74
C ASP A 336 39.03 -2.00 -7.30
N CYS A 337 39.16 -0.68 -7.13
CA CYS A 337 39.22 -0.04 -5.80
C CYS A 337 37.87 -0.16 -5.07
N VAL A 338 36.77 0.08 -5.75
CA VAL A 338 35.41 -0.11 -5.20
C VAL A 338 35.14 -1.55 -4.81
N ALA A 339 35.68 -2.51 -5.60
CA ALA A 339 35.60 -3.95 -5.31
C ALA A 339 36.59 -4.44 -4.24
N GLY A 340 37.40 -3.54 -3.67
CA GLY A 340 38.41 -3.89 -2.66
C GLY A 340 39.63 -4.66 -3.19
N LYS A 341 39.82 -4.71 -4.50
CA LYS A 341 41.00 -5.37 -5.15
C LYS A 341 42.22 -4.46 -5.23
N LEU A 342 42.01 -3.15 -5.11
CA LEU A 342 43.03 -2.12 -5.11
C LEU A 342 42.76 -1.21 -3.93
N SER A 343 43.77 -0.80 -3.18
CA SER A 343 43.59 0.17 -2.11
C SER A 343 43.35 1.57 -2.65
N LEU A 344 42.70 2.43 -1.84
CA LEU A 344 42.47 3.83 -2.22
C LEU A 344 43.80 4.58 -2.44
N GLU A 345 44.81 4.28 -1.60
CA GLU A 345 46.11 4.90 -1.65
C GLU A 345 46.86 4.55 -2.96
N GLU A 346 46.84 3.28 -3.38
CA GLU A 346 47.39 2.83 -4.65
C GLU A 346 46.68 3.45 -5.84
N PHE A 347 45.34 3.58 -5.76
CA PHE A 347 44.55 4.20 -6.83
C PHE A 347 44.86 5.69 -6.97
N VAL A 348 44.94 6.42 -5.86
CA VAL A 348 45.28 7.86 -5.85
C VAL A 348 46.73 8.06 -6.35
N ALA A 349 47.68 7.25 -5.89
CA ALA A 349 49.05 7.30 -6.36
C ALA A 349 49.14 7.10 -7.87
N TRP A 350 48.38 6.16 -8.43
CA TRP A 350 48.31 5.96 -9.86
C TRP A 350 47.69 7.18 -10.59
N LEU A 351 46.61 7.77 -10.08
CA LEU A 351 46.01 8.97 -10.66
C LEU A 351 46.96 10.18 -10.66
N ASP A 352 47.84 10.27 -9.68
CA ASP A 352 48.78 11.38 -9.52
C ASP A 352 50.07 11.15 -10.31
N SER A 353 50.54 9.89 -10.51
CA SER A 353 51.68 9.60 -11.34
C SER A 353 51.50 10.01 -12.80
N ASP A 354 50.29 9.90 -13.30
CA ASP A 354 49.94 10.28 -14.68
C ASP A 354 49.73 11.80 -14.85
N ARG A 355 49.81 12.55 -13.77
CA ARG A 355 49.79 14.07 -13.80
C ARG A 355 51.19 14.67 -14.06
N GLN A 356 52.24 13.88 -13.80
CA GLN A 356 53.62 14.36 -13.89
C GLN A 356 54.24 14.04 -15.25
N SER A 357 53.56 13.23 -16.06
CA SER A 357 53.92 12.93 -17.48
C SER A 357 53.17 13.86 -18.40
#